data_ea8fd94d74ef6939f1e64474bb89a854
#
_entry.id   ea8fd94d74ef6939f1e64474bb89a854
#
_cell.length_a   1.000
_cell.length_b   1.000
_cell.length_c   1.000
_cell.angle_alpha   90.00
_cell.angle_beta   90.00
_cell.angle_gamma   90.00
#
_symmetry.space_group_name_H-M   'P 1'
#
loop_
_entity.id
_entity.type
_entity.pdbx_description
1 polymer ?
#
loop_
_entity_poly.entity_id
_entity_poly.type
_entity_poly.pdbx_seq_one_letter_code
_entity_poly.pdbx_strand_id
1 'polypeptide(L)'
;MEEAGKLQCIIDSNIYQQMKCGGCKNVIALHGSIYENTCPHCGKIYSMEYMRDSEKIPRCESCGTVIRPGVKLFGEMMNSTIMSEASSQVEQADVLLLLGTSVASEVYSKYLNHFEGRYLILIHKERQFLDERADLLILEEPRKVLEKLKF
;
A
#
# COMPACT_ATOMS: atom_id res chain seq x y z
N MET A 1 -15.75 -6.61 4.75
CA MET A 1 -15.92 -5.22 4.27
C MET A 1 -16.07 -5.15 2.75
N GLU A 2 -15.12 -5.62 1.97
CA GLU A 2 -15.16 -5.58 0.50
C GLU A 2 -16.36 -6.34 -0.06
N GLU A 3 -16.60 -7.59 0.36
CA GLU A 3 -17.77 -8.39 -0.04
C GLU A 3 -19.11 -7.76 0.33
N ALA A 4 -19.14 -6.99 1.42
CA ALA A 4 -20.33 -6.24 1.85
C ALA A 4 -20.49 -4.88 1.14
N GLY A 5 -19.61 -4.57 0.16
CA GLY A 5 -19.61 -3.29 -0.56
C GLY A 5 -19.32 -2.07 0.31
N LYS A 6 -18.66 -2.27 1.46
CA LYS A 6 -18.31 -1.19 2.41
C LYS A 6 -16.85 -0.75 2.32
N LEU A 7 -16.04 -1.44 1.56
CA LEU A 7 -14.64 -1.12 1.30
C LEU A 7 -14.43 -1.00 -0.20
N GLN A 8 -14.10 0.18 -0.66
CA GLN A 8 -13.87 0.45 -2.09
C GLN A 8 -12.45 0.13 -2.51
N CYS A 9 -11.46 0.55 -1.72
CA CYS A 9 -10.04 0.39 -2.04
C CYS A 9 -9.19 0.30 -0.78
N ILE A 10 -8.08 -0.41 -0.88
CA ILE A 10 -6.99 -0.41 0.10
C ILE A 10 -5.76 0.21 -0.55
N ILE A 11 -5.20 1.24 0.07
CA ILE A 11 -3.93 1.84 -0.34
C ILE A 11 -2.85 1.32 0.61
N ASP A 12 -1.95 0.49 0.09
CA ASP A 12 -0.96 -0.25 0.89
C ASP A 12 0.46 0.17 0.54
N SER A 13 1.25 0.50 1.54
CA SER A 13 2.71 0.74 1.41
C SER A 13 3.54 -0.53 1.66
N ASN A 14 2.91 -1.63 2.01
CA ASN A 14 3.57 -2.90 2.24
C ASN A 14 3.95 -3.58 0.91
N ILE A 15 5.23 -3.98 0.79
CA ILE A 15 5.75 -4.62 -0.43
C ILE A 15 5.47 -6.12 -0.53
N TYR A 16 4.92 -6.74 0.53
CA TYR A 16 4.61 -8.18 0.57
C TYR A 16 3.19 -8.52 0.11
N GLN A 17 2.43 -7.54 -0.38
CA GLN A 17 1.05 -7.71 -0.89
C GLN A 17 0.14 -8.50 0.07
N GLN A 18 0.29 -8.32 1.37
CA GLN A 18 -0.46 -9.07 2.39
C GLN A 18 -1.98 -8.95 2.20
N MET A 19 -2.47 -7.78 1.80
CA MET A 19 -3.90 -7.56 1.54
C MET A 19 -4.40 -8.36 0.34
N LYS A 20 -3.65 -8.41 -0.76
CA LYS A 20 -3.96 -9.25 -1.92
C LYS A 20 -3.88 -10.74 -1.57
N CYS A 21 -2.86 -11.17 -0.84
CA CYS A 21 -2.72 -12.54 -0.36
C CYS A 21 -3.89 -12.95 0.57
N GLY A 22 -4.43 -12.00 1.32
CA GLY A 22 -5.62 -12.16 2.17
C GLY A 22 -6.94 -12.16 1.41
N GLY A 23 -6.92 -12.06 0.07
CA GLY A 23 -8.11 -12.14 -0.80
C GLY A 23 -8.75 -10.80 -1.13
N CYS A 24 -8.16 -9.67 -0.71
CA CYS A 24 -8.65 -8.35 -1.12
C CYS A 24 -8.39 -8.11 -2.61
N LYS A 25 -9.39 -7.61 -3.33
CA LYS A 25 -9.36 -7.45 -4.79
C LYS A 25 -8.88 -6.08 -5.21
N ASN A 26 -9.36 -5.03 -4.56
CA ASN A 26 -9.04 -3.65 -4.92
C ASN A 26 -7.94 -3.09 -4.00
N VAL A 27 -6.68 -3.34 -4.36
CA VAL A 27 -5.50 -2.94 -3.58
C VAL A 27 -4.51 -2.18 -4.44
N ILE A 28 -4.22 -0.95 -4.07
CA ILE A 28 -3.18 -0.11 -4.68
C ILE A 28 -1.89 -0.26 -3.86
N ALA A 29 -0.88 -0.90 -4.43
CA ALA A 29 0.43 -1.07 -3.80
C ALA A 29 1.34 0.11 -4.17
N LEU A 30 1.53 1.06 -3.25
CA LEU A 30 2.28 2.30 -3.52
C LEU A 30 3.75 2.03 -3.84
N HIS A 31 4.37 1.07 -3.18
CA HIS A 31 5.79 0.76 -3.32
C HIS A 31 6.09 -0.46 -4.19
N GLY A 32 5.08 -0.96 -4.93
CA GLY A 32 5.22 -2.16 -5.74
C GLY A 32 5.24 -3.45 -4.90
N SER A 33 5.91 -4.50 -5.42
CA SER A 33 5.84 -5.83 -4.83
C SER A 33 7.13 -6.62 -5.04
N ILE A 34 7.54 -7.38 -4.04
CA ILE A 34 8.65 -8.34 -4.17
C ILE A 34 8.30 -9.54 -5.05
N TYR A 35 7.03 -9.76 -5.34
CA TYR A 35 6.55 -10.88 -6.17
C TYR A 35 6.57 -10.57 -7.67
N GLU A 36 6.76 -9.31 -8.04
CA GLU A 36 6.72 -8.84 -9.44
C GLU A 36 8.08 -8.26 -9.82
N ASN A 37 9.02 -9.10 -10.25
CA ASN A 37 10.36 -8.68 -10.61
C ASN A 37 10.54 -8.74 -12.13
N THR A 38 11.05 -7.68 -12.73
CA THR A 38 11.07 -7.55 -14.18
C THR A 38 12.47 -7.21 -14.68
N CYS A 39 12.87 -7.83 -15.77
CA CYS A 39 14.06 -7.41 -16.51
C CYS A 39 13.83 -6.03 -17.14
N PRO A 40 14.63 -5.01 -16.79
CA PRO A 40 14.42 -3.65 -17.31
C PRO A 40 14.71 -3.52 -18.80
N HIS A 41 15.39 -4.51 -19.41
CA HIS A 41 15.74 -4.49 -20.83
C HIS A 41 14.70 -5.19 -21.71
N CYS A 42 14.29 -6.43 -21.38
CA CYS A 42 13.42 -7.23 -22.25
C CYS A 42 12.00 -7.48 -21.69
N GLY A 43 11.70 -6.96 -20.49
CA GLY A 43 10.38 -7.10 -19.88
C GLY A 43 10.05 -8.49 -19.31
N LYS A 44 10.98 -9.49 -19.40
CA LYS A 44 10.72 -10.82 -18.85
C LYS A 44 10.49 -10.74 -17.34
N ILE A 45 9.42 -11.40 -16.87
CA ILE A 45 9.00 -11.40 -15.46
C ILE A 45 9.67 -12.57 -14.74
N TYR A 46 10.04 -12.35 -13.48
CA TYR A 46 10.69 -13.32 -12.61
C TYR A 46 10.00 -13.38 -11.25
N SER A 47 9.88 -14.57 -10.70
CA SER A 47 9.25 -14.77 -9.40
C SER A 47 10.17 -14.32 -8.24
N MET A 48 9.59 -14.17 -7.06
CA MET A 48 10.31 -13.85 -5.84
C MET A 48 11.29 -15.00 -5.49
N GLU A 49 10.92 -16.26 -5.74
CA GLU A 49 11.77 -17.43 -5.53
C GLU A 49 13.04 -17.36 -6.38
N TYR A 50 12.92 -16.99 -7.66
CA TYR A 50 14.08 -16.80 -8.53
C TYR A 50 15.04 -15.74 -7.98
N MET A 51 14.50 -14.64 -7.47
CA MET A 51 15.31 -13.57 -6.86
C MET A 51 15.98 -14.02 -5.56
N ARG A 52 15.24 -14.69 -4.69
CA ARG A 52 15.71 -15.16 -3.38
C ARG A 52 16.77 -16.25 -3.49
N ASP A 53 16.57 -17.21 -4.39
CA ASP A 53 17.39 -18.42 -4.49
C ASP A 53 18.62 -18.22 -5.40
N SER A 54 18.78 -17.04 -5.97
CA SER A 54 19.95 -16.67 -6.76
C SER A 54 21.18 -16.51 -5.84
N GLU A 55 22.19 -17.36 -5.99
CA GLU A 55 23.47 -17.27 -5.25
C GLU A 55 24.28 -16.01 -5.57
N LYS A 56 24.02 -15.40 -6.71
CA LYS A 56 24.66 -14.17 -7.21
C LYS A 56 23.58 -13.13 -7.54
N ILE A 57 24.03 -11.95 -7.98
CA ILE A 57 23.11 -10.91 -8.46
C ILE A 57 22.22 -11.49 -9.58
N PRO A 58 20.87 -11.51 -9.40
CA PRO A 58 19.95 -12.10 -10.35
C PRO A 58 20.08 -11.45 -11.74
N ARG A 59 20.18 -12.28 -12.76
CA ARG A 59 20.30 -11.82 -14.15
C ARG A 59 19.23 -12.46 -15.02
N CYS A 60 18.79 -11.71 -16.01
CA CYS A 60 17.84 -12.20 -16.99
C CYS A 60 18.45 -13.35 -17.81
N GLU A 61 17.77 -14.49 -17.83
CA GLU A 61 18.18 -15.67 -18.61
C GLU A 61 18.18 -15.41 -20.12
N SER A 62 17.36 -14.45 -20.59
CA SER A 62 17.22 -14.17 -22.02
C SER A 62 18.24 -13.15 -22.53
N CYS A 63 18.67 -12.17 -21.72
CA CYS A 63 19.53 -11.07 -22.19
C CYS A 63 20.70 -10.74 -21.23
N GLY A 64 20.86 -11.44 -20.11
CA GLY A 64 21.95 -11.25 -19.16
C GLY A 64 21.87 -9.97 -18.30
N THR A 65 20.89 -9.11 -18.53
CA THR A 65 20.72 -7.86 -17.76
C THR A 65 20.36 -8.16 -16.31
N VAL A 66 20.87 -7.36 -15.37
CA VAL A 66 20.51 -7.46 -13.94
C VAL A 66 19.02 -7.23 -13.78
N ILE A 67 18.35 -8.14 -13.05
CA ILE A 67 16.93 -8.02 -12.75
C ILE A 67 16.76 -7.08 -11.57
N ARG A 68 15.81 -6.17 -11.69
CA ARG A 68 15.43 -5.29 -10.59
C ARG A 68 14.26 -5.89 -9.81
N PRO A 69 14.28 -5.75 -8.47
CA PRO A 69 13.09 -6.07 -7.67
C PRO A 69 11.94 -5.14 -8.05
N GLY A 70 10.72 -5.65 -8.04
CA GLY A 70 9.50 -4.91 -8.37
C GLY A 70 9.05 -3.90 -7.31
N VAL A 71 9.98 -3.45 -6.47
CA VAL A 71 9.73 -2.49 -5.40
C VAL A 71 10.40 -1.15 -5.67
N LYS A 72 9.84 -0.09 -5.10
CA LYS A 72 10.46 1.25 -5.10
C LYS A 72 11.45 1.36 -3.96
N LEU A 73 12.69 1.73 -4.29
CA LEU A 73 13.75 1.97 -3.32
C LEU A 73 13.80 3.45 -2.92
N PHE A 74 14.51 3.73 -1.82
CA PHE A 74 14.72 5.10 -1.37
C PHE A 74 15.35 5.96 -2.47
N GLY A 75 14.81 7.17 -2.66
CA GLY A 75 15.26 8.10 -3.69
C GLY A 75 14.66 7.85 -5.08
N GLU A 76 13.90 6.78 -5.28
CA GLU A 76 13.21 6.52 -6.55
C GLU A 76 11.85 7.19 -6.61
N MET A 77 11.53 7.78 -7.75
CA MET A 77 10.21 8.37 -7.97
C MET A 77 9.12 7.29 -7.98
N MET A 78 8.03 7.56 -7.31
CA MET A 78 6.83 6.74 -7.38
C MET A 78 6.20 6.84 -8.78
N ASN A 79 5.49 5.79 -9.16
CA ASN A 79 4.75 5.78 -10.42
C ASN A 79 3.60 6.79 -10.38
N SER A 80 3.60 7.75 -11.31
CA SER A 80 2.60 8.82 -11.37
C SER A 80 1.17 8.30 -11.56
N THR A 81 0.99 7.22 -12.31
CA THR A 81 -0.33 6.59 -12.49
C THR A 81 -0.85 6.02 -11.17
N ILE A 82 -0.01 5.30 -10.41
CA ILE A 82 -0.37 4.77 -9.09
C ILE A 82 -0.69 5.91 -8.11
N MET A 83 0.09 6.99 -8.15
CA MET A 83 -0.16 8.16 -7.30
C MET A 83 -1.50 8.83 -7.63
N SER A 84 -1.80 9.03 -8.92
CA SER A 84 -3.06 9.62 -9.35
C SER A 84 -4.26 8.74 -9.00
N GLU A 85 -4.13 7.42 -9.18
CA GLU A 85 -5.15 6.47 -8.80
C GLU A 85 -5.42 6.49 -7.30
N ALA A 86 -4.37 6.45 -6.47
CA ALA A 86 -4.50 6.55 -5.02
C ALA A 86 -5.17 7.87 -4.58
N SER A 87 -4.77 9.01 -5.16
CA SER A 87 -5.40 10.31 -4.88
C SER A 87 -6.88 10.31 -5.25
N SER A 88 -7.24 9.76 -6.41
CA SER A 88 -8.64 9.67 -6.86
C SER A 88 -9.49 8.78 -5.94
N GLN A 89 -8.94 7.68 -5.44
CA GLN A 89 -9.65 6.82 -4.48
C GLN A 89 -9.88 7.53 -3.14
N VAL A 90 -8.91 8.31 -2.68
CA VAL A 90 -9.04 9.11 -1.45
C VAL A 90 -10.08 10.23 -1.62
N GLU A 91 -10.06 10.94 -2.74
CA GLU A 91 -11.01 12.01 -3.06
C GLU A 91 -12.46 11.52 -3.09
N GLN A 92 -12.69 10.30 -3.60
CA GLN A 92 -14.02 9.70 -3.73
C GLN A 92 -14.52 9.02 -2.45
N ALA A 93 -13.70 8.91 -1.41
CA ALA A 93 -14.05 8.20 -0.20
C ALA A 93 -14.94 9.06 0.73
N ASP A 94 -16.06 8.53 1.19
CA ASP A 94 -16.86 9.14 2.26
C ASP A 94 -16.18 9.02 3.63
N VAL A 95 -15.49 7.89 3.85
CA VAL A 95 -14.79 7.57 5.09
C VAL A 95 -13.39 7.09 4.76
N LEU A 96 -12.38 7.69 5.38
CA LEU A 96 -11.00 7.29 5.26
C LEU A 96 -10.50 6.68 6.57
N LEU A 97 -10.05 5.42 6.50
CA LEU A 97 -9.44 4.72 7.62
C LEU A 97 -7.91 4.70 7.47
N LEU A 98 -7.18 5.28 8.42
CA LEU A 98 -5.74 5.12 8.53
C LEU A 98 -5.42 4.06 9.58
N LEU A 99 -4.78 2.97 9.15
CA LEU A 99 -4.50 1.80 9.98
C LEU A 99 -2.99 1.65 10.22
N GLY A 100 -2.54 1.76 11.48
CA GLY A 100 -1.15 1.56 11.86
C GLY A 100 -0.18 2.60 11.33
N THR A 101 -0.68 3.77 10.94
CA THR A 101 0.11 4.90 10.44
C THR A 101 -0.42 6.21 11.01
N SER A 102 0.22 7.33 10.71
CA SER A 102 -0.19 8.65 11.18
C SER A 102 -0.53 9.61 10.05
N VAL A 103 -1.26 10.66 10.38
CA VAL A 103 -1.56 11.79 9.47
C VAL A 103 -0.27 12.49 9.01
N ALA A 104 0.77 12.48 9.84
CA ALA A 104 2.08 13.08 9.53
C ALA A 104 2.99 12.17 8.68
N SER A 105 2.54 10.99 8.29
CA SER A 105 3.32 10.07 7.44
C SER A 105 3.72 10.75 6.12
N GLU A 106 5.00 10.74 5.79
CA GLU A 106 5.50 11.30 4.51
C GLU A 106 4.86 10.64 3.28
N VAL A 107 4.47 9.38 3.42
CA VAL A 107 3.81 8.61 2.35
C VAL A 107 2.35 9.05 2.20
N TYR A 108 1.61 9.11 3.31
CA TYR A 108 0.15 9.28 3.25
C TYR A 108 -0.32 10.73 3.32
N SER A 109 0.45 11.65 3.91
CA SER A 109 0.06 13.06 4.05
C SER A 109 -0.31 13.73 2.73
N LYS A 110 0.36 13.36 1.64
CA LYS A 110 0.06 13.88 0.30
C LYS A 110 -1.33 13.47 -0.18
N TYR A 111 -1.71 12.21 0.06
CA TYR A 111 -3.03 11.69 -0.31
C TYR A 111 -4.13 12.27 0.58
N LEU A 112 -3.87 12.45 1.87
CA LEU A 112 -4.81 13.05 2.82
C LEU A 112 -5.27 14.46 2.42
N ASN A 113 -4.45 15.20 1.69
CA ASN A 113 -4.82 16.52 1.18
C ASN A 113 -5.91 16.47 0.10
N HIS A 114 -6.18 15.30 -0.47
CA HIS A 114 -7.27 15.09 -1.44
C HIS A 114 -8.55 14.54 -0.79
N PHE A 115 -8.52 14.27 0.52
CA PHE A 115 -9.70 13.75 1.21
C PHE A 115 -10.70 14.86 1.50
N GLU A 116 -11.88 14.75 0.90
CA GLU A 116 -13.02 15.66 1.08
C GLU A 116 -14.22 14.93 1.69
N GLY A 117 -14.03 13.69 2.14
CA GLY A 117 -15.08 12.88 2.73
C GLY A 117 -15.49 13.30 4.13
N ARG A 118 -16.42 12.57 4.69
CA ARG A 118 -17.11 12.94 5.92
C ARG A 118 -16.34 12.62 7.20
N TYR A 119 -15.59 11.50 7.22
CA TYR A 119 -14.90 11.05 8.43
C TYR A 119 -13.49 10.54 8.15
N LEU A 120 -12.53 11.12 8.84
CA LEU A 120 -11.16 10.61 8.95
C LEU A 120 -11.03 9.84 10.27
N ILE A 121 -10.76 8.54 10.20
CA ILE A 121 -10.65 7.66 11.35
C ILE A 121 -9.23 7.12 11.44
N LEU A 122 -8.58 7.29 12.59
CA LEU A 122 -7.25 6.78 12.89
C LEU A 122 -7.34 5.59 13.85
N ILE A 123 -6.64 4.51 13.52
CA ILE A 123 -6.53 3.32 14.36
C ILE A 123 -5.06 2.93 14.45
N HIS A 124 -4.42 3.17 15.60
CA HIS A 124 -3.03 2.81 15.87
C HIS A 124 -2.78 2.66 17.37
N LYS A 125 -1.65 2.03 17.73
CA LYS A 125 -1.40 1.62 19.14
C LYS A 125 -1.06 2.78 20.08
N GLU A 126 -0.39 3.81 19.56
CA GLU A 126 0.17 4.89 20.36
C GLU A 126 -0.16 6.23 19.74
N ARG A 127 -0.34 7.26 20.58
CA ARG A 127 -0.59 8.62 20.09
C ARG A 127 0.54 9.11 19.19
N GLN A 128 0.14 9.74 18.09
CA GLN A 128 1.04 10.30 17.09
C GLN A 128 0.79 11.81 16.93
N PHE A 129 1.76 12.48 16.31
CA PHE A 129 1.62 13.88 15.98
C PHE A 129 0.48 14.10 14.98
N LEU A 130 -0.34 15.12 15.21
CA LEU A 130 -1.52 15.49 14.41
C LEU A 130 -2.71 14.49 14.49
N ASP A 131 -2.78 13.63 15.50
CA ASP A 131 -3.96 12.76 15.70
C ASP A 131 -5.26 13.54 15.91
N GLU A 132 -5.16 14.78 16.42
CA GLU A 132 -6.29 15.70 16.58
C GLU A 132 -6.97 16.13 15.28
N ARG A 133 -6.34 15.85 14.13
CA ARG A 133 -6.96 16.06 12.81
C ARG A 133 -8.02 15.02 12.46
N ALA A 134 -8.05 13.91 13.17
CA ALA A 134 -9.05 12.86 12.93
C ALA A 134 -10.36 13.16 13.64
N ASP A 135 -11.47 12.80 12.99
CA ASP A 135 -12.81 12.83 13.59
C ASP A 135 -12.96 11.75 14.66
N LEU A 136 -12.25 10.62 14.51
CA LEU A 136 -12.22 9.54 15.47
C LEU A 136 -10.81 8.94 15.58
N LEU A 137 -10.28 8.89 16.80
CA LEU A 137 -9.03 8.23 17.15
C LEU A 137 -9.31 6.99 18.01
N ILE A 138 -8.83 5.82 17.58
CA ILE A 138 -8.90 4.58 18.33
C ILE A 138 -7.48 4.10 18.64
N LEU A 139 -7.08 4.14 19.92
CA LEU A 139 -5.78 3.69 20.40
C LEU A 139 -5.82 2.19 20.71
N GLU A 140 -5.74 1.38 19.68
CA GLU A 140 -5.70 -0.09 19.77
C GLU A 140 -5.02 -0.65 18.52
N GLU A 141 -4.67 -1.92 18.56
CA GLU A 141 -4.19 -2.65 17.42
C GLU A 141 -5.27 -2.72 16.31
N PRO A 142 -4.99 -2.26 15.08
CA PRO A 142 -6.00 -2.21 14.01
C PRO A 142 -6.74 -3.52 13.80
N ARG A 143 -6.04 -4.66 13.86
CA ARG A 143 -6.65 -5.98 13.72
C ARG A 143 -7.78 -6.21 14.72
N LYS A 144 -7.54 -5.92 16.01
CA LYS A 144 -8.54 -6.12 17.06
C LYS A 144 -9.77 -5.25 16.91
N VAL A 145 -9.60 -4.06 16.31
CA VAL A 145 -10.73 -3.16 16.02
C VAL A 145 -11.53 -3.72 14.85
N LEU A 146 -10.85 -4.08 13.75
CA LEU A 146 -11.51 -4.60 12.53
C LEU A 146 -12.28 -5.91 12.78
N GLU A 147 -11.76 -6.80 13.65
CA GLU A 147 -12.44 -8.05 14.04
C GLU A 147 -13.78 -7.82 14.76
N LYS A 148 -13.99 -6.65 15.37
CA LYS A 148 -15.23 -6.29 16.07
C LYS A 148 -16.27 -5.62 15.16
N LEU A 149 -15.89 -5.19 13.98
CA LEU A 149 -16.82 -4.55 13.05
C LEU A 149 -17.79 -5.58 12.47
N LYS A 150 -19.07 -5.19 12.44
CA LYS A 150 -20.16 -6.00 11.85
C LYS A 150 -20.65 -5.29 10.59
N PHE A 151 -20.77 -6.03 9.50
CA PHE A 151 -21.16 -5.52 8.18
C PHE A 151 -22.41 -6.22 7.68
#